data_68814588fa60618475417c9ac822a620
#
_entry.id   68814588fa60618475417c9ac822a620
#
_cell.length_a   1.000
_cell.length_b   1.000
_cell.length_c   1.000
_cell.angle_alpha   90.00
_cell.angle_beta   90.00
_cell.angle_gamma   90.00
#
_symmetry.space_group_name_H-M   'P 1'
#
loop_
_entity.id
_entity.type
_entity.pdbx_description
1 polymer ?
#
loop_
_entity_poly.entity_id
_entity_poly.type
_entity_poly.pdbx_seq_one_letter_code
_entity_poly.pdbx_strand_id
1 'polypeptide(L)'
;MSSNGQGPITEPADGRWSSINGIFRKGILLATSNRLVSSGVKRFGMRLGAGNFVAGEDLDACIQVLKALTDRGFHTNTTLLGEHVTDEQMASDVASEYIRILDRIDQDECRTNIALKLTHLGLDLGEEVAYRNVERIVTHAETLGNFIRIDMEESDRVDPTIRIFKRLRAEGLENVGTVFQSYLYRTDDDIKNLLDLAPNLNLRIVKGAYLEPTSVAYPEKVDVDRKMIEQIETLLDNDCYVGIATHDDRIIDHFKEYTEQHGIGRDRFEFQMLYGIRTQYQQELLDEGYKVRIATPFGPEWYPYLMRRLAERPANLLFLSKNVVRG
;
A
#
# COMPACT_ATOMS: atom_id res chain seq x y z
N MET A 1 35.98 7.48 24.09
CA MET A 1 35.37 8.79 23.93
C MET A 1 35.53 9.16 22.45
N SER A 2 34.55 8.97 21.64
CA SER A 2 34.36 9.56 20.30
C SER A 2 32.94 9.23 19.86
N SER A 3 32.04 10.16 20.03
CA SER A 3 30.67 10.14 19.56
C SER A 3 30.65 10.40 18.06
N ASN A 4 30.34 9.41 17.25
CA ASN A 4 29.99 9.63 15.85
C ASN A 4 28.49 9.93 15.75
N GLY A 5 28.18 11.22 15.77
CA GLY A 5 26.88 11.74 15.39
C GLY A 5 26.71 11.63 13.84
N GLN A 6 25.81 10.77 13.41
CA GLN A 6 25.23 10.87 12.08
C GLN A 6 23.94 11.64 12.22
N GLY A 7 23.97 12.92 11.81
CA GLY A 7 22.80 13.77 11.70
C GLY A 7 21.83 13.26 10.61
N PRO A 8 20.55 13.69 10.66
CA PRO A 8 19.56 13.29 9.67
C PRO A 8 19.96 13.76 8.28
N ILE A 9 19.88 12.86 7.29
CA ILE A 9 20.09 13.19 5.88
C ILE A 9 18.89 14.02 5.43
N THR A 10 19.06 15.33 5.41
CA THR A 10 18.10 16.28 4.85
C THR A 10 18.10 16.15 3.32
N GLU A 11 16.91 16.00 2.72
CA GLU A 11 16.74 16.06 1.27
C GLU A 11 17.16 17.45 0.75
N PRO A 12 17.91 17.56 -0.37
CA PRO A 12 18.22 18.86 -0.95
C PRO A 12 16.99 19.50 -1.60
N ALA A 13 16.82 20.79 -1.38
CA ALA A 13 15.65 21.59 -1.70
C ALA A 13 15.51 22.05 -3.17
N ASP A 14 16.25 21.47 -4.11
CA ASP A 14 16.26 21.93 -5.50
C ASP A 14 15.82 20.83 -6.48
N GLY A 15 14.88 21.20 -7.35
CA GLY A 15 14.16 20.39 -8.34
C GLY A 15 14.99 19.63 -9.41
N ARG A 16 16.28 19.36 -9.16
CA ARG A 16 17.15 18.55 -10.05
C ARG A 16 16.90 17.05 -9.98
N TRP A 17 16.09 16.57 -9.04
CA TRP A 17 15.85 15.15 -8.85
C TRP A 17 14.88 14.52 -9.87
N SER A 18 14.07 15.32 -10.57
CA SER A 18 13.08 14.80 -11.52
C SER A 18 13.71 14.18 -12.78
N SER A 19 14.79 14.75 -13.30
CA SER A 19 15.44 14.25 -14.53
C SER A 19 16.41 13.09 -14.28
N ILE A 20 17.16 13.11 -13.16
CA ILE A 20 18.10 12.04 -12.80
C ILE A 20 17.30 10.79 -12.36
N ASN A 21 16.23 10.96 -11.59
CA ASN A 21 15.33 9.88 -11.20
C ASN A 21 14.63 9.25 -12.40
N GLY A 22 14.25 10.03 -13.41
CA GLY A 22 13.63 9.52 -14.65
C GLY A 22 14.57 8.62 -15.46
N ILE A 23 15.85 8.98 -15.57
CA ILE A 23 16.86 8.18 -16.28
C ILE A 23 17.22 6.93 -15.48
N PHE A 24 17.41 7.05 -14.15
CA PHE A 24 17.69 5.93 -13.26
C PHE A 24 16.52 4.94 -13.21
N ARG A 25 15.28 5.44 -13.13
CA ARG A 25 14.05 4.65 -13.18
C ARG A 25 13.93 3.86 -14.49
N LYS A 26 14.17 4.51 -15.65
CA LYS A 26 14.20 3.82 -16.95
C LYS A 26 15.31 2.77 -17.01
N GLY A 27 16.50 3.07 -16.47
CA GLY A 27 17.62 2.13 -16.41
C GLY A 27 17.31 0.89 -15.57
N ILE A 28 16.70 1.06 -14.40
CA ILE A 28 16.27 -0.06 -13.53
C ILE A 28 15.20 -0.89 -14.24
N LEU A 29 14.17 -0.26 -14.81
CA LEU A 29 13.10 -0.94 -15.53
C LEU A 29 13.62 -1.70 -16.77
N LEU A 30 14.60 -1.16 -17.50
CA LEU A 30 15.29 -1.85 -18.61
C LEU A 30 16.16 -3.03 -18.13
N ALA A 31 16.83 -2.89 -16.98
CA ALA A 31 17.59 -3.99 -16.39
C ALA A 31 16.68 -5.14 -15.91
N THR A 32 15.43 -4.83 -15.52
CA THR A 32 14.44 -5.83 -15.09
C THR A 32 13.90 -6.68 -16.23
N SER A 33 13.91 -6.17 -17.46
CA SER A 33 13.49 -6.93 -18.66
C SER A 33 14.54 -7.94 -19.14
N ASN A 34 15.77 -7.88 -18.59
CA ASN A 34 16.85 -8.81 -18.96
C ASN A 34 16.69 -10.13 -18.19
N ARG A 35 16.39 -11.23 -18.90
CA ARG A 35 16.13 -12.56 -18.33
C ARG A 35 17.29 -13.11 -17.48
N LEU A 36 18.54 -12.79 -17.78
CA LEU A 36 19.70 -13.27 -17.03
C LEU A 36 19.86 -12.55 -15.70
N VAL A 37 19.63 -11.23 -15.68
CA VAL A 37 19.64 -10.42 -14.45
C VAL A 37 18.49 -10.82 -13.54
N SER A 38 17.28 -10.98 -14.10
CA SER A 38 16.09 -11.36 -13.34
C SER A 38 16.22 -12.76 -12.71
N SER A 39 16.79 -13.74 -13.42
CA SER A 39 16.99 -15.10 -12.90
C SER A 39 18.02 -15.13 -11.75
N GLY A 40 19.09 -14.38 -11.85
CA GLY A 40 20.09 -14.27 -10.77
C GLY A 40 19.54 -13.58 -9.53
N VAL A 41 18.83 -12.48 -9.72
CA VAL A 41 18.19 -11.75 -8.60
C VAL A 41 17.04 -12.58 -7.99
N LYS A 42 16.22 -13.26 -8.76
CA LYS A 42 15.16 -14.15 -8.23
C LYS A 42 15.75 -15.27 -7.37
N ARG A 43 16.88 -15.85 -7.74
CA ARG A 43 17.51 -16.97 -7.01
C ARG A 43 18.15 -16.57 -5.68
N PHE A 44 18.70 -15.37 -5.58
CA PHE A 44 19.48 -14.92 -4.42
C PHE A 44 18.92 -13.67 -3.74
N GLY A 45 17.98 -12.96 -4.37
CA GLY A 45 17.53 -11.63 -3.95
C GLY A 45 16.89 -11.59 -2.57
N MET A 46 16.12 -12.60 -2.19
CA MET A 46 15.52 -12.67 -0.84
C MET A 46 16.62 -12.70 0.23
N ARG A 47 17.70 -13.47 0.02
CA ARG A 47 18.86 -13.53 0.93
C ARG A 47 19.72 -12.26 0.86
N LEU A 48 19.74 -11.57 -0.28
CA LEU A 48 20.54 -10.37 -0.53
C LEU A 48 19.85 -9.05 -0.14
N GLY A 49 18.66 -9.12 0.50
CA GLY A 49 18.00 -7.96 1.08
C GLY A 49 16.58 -7.67 0.59
N ALA A 50 16.03 -8.42 -0.37
CA ALA A 50 14.62 -8.29 -0.77
C ALA A 50 13.67 -8.61 0.40
N GLY A 51 14.04 -9.55 1.28
CA GLY A 51 13.32 -9.86 2.51
C GLY A 51 13.15 -8.70 3.49
N ASN A 52 13.86 -7.58 3.29
CA ASN A 52 13.62 -6.36 4.05
C ASN A 52 12.40 -5.57 3.53
N PHE A 53 11.89 -5.88 2.33
CA PHE A 53 10.78 -5.16 1.68
C PHE A 53 9.59 -6.05 1.31
N VAL A 54 9.79 -7.36 1.34
CA VAL A 54 8.79 -8.38 0.99
C VAL A 54 8.72 -9.40 2.12
N ALA A 55 7.53 -9.72 2.57
CA ALA A 55 7.32 -10.59 3.74
C ALA A 55 7.52 -12.10 3.45
N GLY A 56 7.99 -12.46 2.26
CA GLY A 56 8.29 -13.83 1.86
C GLY A 56 7.86 -14.16 0.43
N GLU A 57 8.29 -15.31 -0.07
CA GLU A 57 7.90 -15.84 -1.39
C GLU A 57 6.64 -16.70 -1.30
N ASP A 58 6.30 -17.17 -0.11
CA ASP A 58 5.15 -18.02 0.18
C ASP A 58 4.39 -17.56 1.42
N LEU A 59 3.23 -18.17 1.66
CA LEU A 59 2.35 -17.80 2.76
C LEU A 59 2.97 -18.14 4.13
N ASP A 60 3.71 -19.21 4.27
CA ASP A 60 4.29 -19.60 5.57
C ASP A 60 5.35 -18.58 6.02
N ALA A 61 6.21 -18.14 5.11
CA ALA A 61 7.16 -17.08 5.37
C ALA A 61 6.45 -15.75 5.71
N CYS A 62 5.39 -15.42 4.98
CA CYS A 62 4.57 -14.24 5.25
C CYS A 62 3.99 -14.28 6.67
N ILE A 63 3.34 -15.38 7.06
CA ILE A 63 2.73 -15.55 8.39
C ILE A 63 3.76 -15.34 9.51
N GLN A 64 4.98 -15.83 9.36
CA GLN A 64 6.03 -15.59 10.37
C GLN A 64 6.31 -14.08 10.55
N VAL A 65 6.35 -13.33 9.45
CA VAL A 65 6.54 -11.87 9.50
C VAL A 65 5.33 -11.17 10.13
N LEU A 66 4.11 -11.58 9.74
CA LEU A 66 2.86 -11.02 10.28
C LEU A 66 2.76 -11.24 11.79
N LYS A 67 3.07 -12.45 12.28
CA LYS A 67 3.11 -12.77 13.72
C LYS A 67 4.13 -11.92 14.46
N ALA A 68 5.34 -11.82 13.95
CA ALA A 68 6.40 -11.01 14.57
C ALA A 68 6.01 -9.52 14.66
N LEU A 69 5.28 -8.99 13.68
CA LEU A 69 4.77 -7.61 13.72
C LEU A 69 3.58 -7.47 14.68
N THR A 70 2.67 -8.45 14.70
CA THR A 70 1.53 -8.51 15.61
C THR A 70 2.00 -8.54 17.07
N ASP A 71 3.00 -9.37 17.38
CA ASP A 71 3.59 -9.50 18.74
C ASP A 71 4.23 -8.18 19.21
N ARG A 72 4.73 -7.36 18.29
CA ARG A 72 5.24 -6.01 18.57
C ARG A 72 4.14 -4.95 18.72
N GLY A 73 2.88 -5.29 18.49
CA GLY A 73 1.74 -4.38 18.60
C GLY A 73 1.32 -3.71 17.30
N PHE A 74 1.99 -3.96 16.17
CA PHE A 74 1.60 -3.42 14.88
C PHE A 74 0.33 -4.09 14.34
N HIS A 75 -0.45 -3.33 13.60
CA HIS A 75 -1.38 -3.90 12.63
C HIS A 75 -0.65 -4.11 11.32
N THR A 76 -1.12 -5.05 10.51
CA THR A 76 -0.57 -5.27 9.17
C THR A 76 -1.67 -5.30 8.13
N ASN A 77 -1.30 -5.10 6.88
CA ASN A 77 -2.11 -5.53 5.76
C ASN A 77 -1.23 -6.29 4.77
N THR A 78 -1.68 -7.46 4.36
CA THR A 78 -0.91 -8.26 3.40
C THR A 78 -1.54 -8.24 2.02
N THR A 79 -0.69 -8.39 0.98
CA THR A 79 -1.10 -8.43 -0.42
C THR A 79 -0.36 -9.56 -1.10
N LEU A 80 -1.09 -10.45 -1.78
CA LEU A 80 -0.49 -11.43 -2.67
C LEU A 80 -0.01 -10.73 -3.95
N LEU A 81 1.30 -10.78 -4.19
CA LEU A 81 1.90 -10.15 -5.37
C LEU A 81 1.63 -10.96 -6.63
N GLY A 82 1.04 -10.31 -7.62
CA GLY A 82 0.66 -10.81 -8.93
C GLY A 82 -0.19 -9.77 -9.63
N GLU A 83 -0.11 -9.69 -10.96
CA GLU A 83 -0.80 -8.65 -11.73
C GLU A 83 -1.35 -9.17 -13.08
N HIS A 84 -0.90 -10.33 -13.58
CA HIS A 84 -1.25 -10.78 -14.93
C HIS A 84 -2.18 -12.01 -14.86
N VAL A 85 -3.46 -11.73 -14.99
CA VAL A 85 -4.51 -12.73 -15.12
C VAL A 85 -4.99 -12.75 -16.57
N THR A 86 -4.98 -13.92 -17.20
CA THR A 86 -5.25 -14.08 -18.65
C THR A 86 -6.61 -14.69 -18.96
N ASP A 87 -7.26 -15.29 -17.97
CA ASP A 87 -8.56 -15.93 -18.11
C ASP A 87 -9.32 -15.97 -16.78
N GLU A 88 -10.63 -16.25 -16.83
CA GLU A 88 -11.51 -16.26 -15.67
C GLU A 88 -11.18 -17.36 -14.66
N GLN A 89 -10.65 -18.51 -15.11
CA GLN A 89 -10.26 -19.58 -14.19
C GLN A 89 -9.08 -19.12 -13.32
N MET A 90 -8.08 -18.51 -13.93
CA MET A 90 -6.93 -17.95 -13.19
C MET A 90 -7.38 -16.89 -12.20
N ALA A 91 -8.31 -15.99 -12.57
CA ALA A 91 -8.89 -15.01 -11.65
C ALA A 91 -9.60 -15.66 -10.46
N SER A 92 -10.36 -16.73 -10.71
CA SER A 92 -11.06 -17.49 -9.68
C SER A 92 -10.09 -18.24 -8.75
N ASP A 93 -8.99 -18.76 -9.30
CA ASP A 93 -7.94 -19.43 -8.51
C ASP A 93 -7.24 -18.43 -7.57
N VAL A 94 -6.96 -17.22 -8.04
CA VAL A 94 -6.44 -16.12 -7.22
C VAL A 94 -7.41 -15.75 -6.10
N ALA A 95 -8.72 -15.67 -6.39
CA ALA A 95 -9.72 -15.41 -5.36
C ALA A 95 -9.75 -16.52 -4.30
N SER A 96 -9.62 -17.78 -4.71
CA SER A 96 -9.55 -18.92 -3.80
C SER A 96 -8.26 -18.90 -2.95
N GLU A 97 -7.15 -18.42 -3.50
CA GLU A 97 -5.92 -18.21 -2.75
C GLU A 97 -6.06 -17.11 -1.69
N TYR A 98 -6.75 -16.00 -1.99
CA TYR A 98 -7.06 -14.96 -0.98
C TYR A 98 -7.93 -15.51 0.15
N ILE A 99 -8.89 -16.37 -0.13
CA ILE A 99 -9.71 -17.05 0.88
C ILE A 99 -8.82 -17.92 1.78
N ARG A 100 -7.92 -18.71 1.21
CA ARG A 100 -6.94 -19.52 1.96
C ARG A 100 -6.01 -18.66 2.83
N ILE A 101 -5.62 -17.48 2.34
CA ILE A 101 -4.82 -16.51 3.11
C ILE A 101 -5.62 -15.98 4.31
N LEU A 102 -6.89 -15.64 4.12
CA LEU A 102 -7.79 -15.21 5.20
C LEU A 102 -7.94 -16.25 6.29
N ASP A 103 -8.20 -17.51 5.92
CA ASP A 103 -8.29 -18.64 6.86
C ASP A 103 -7.01 -18.79 7.67
N ARG A 104 -5.86 -18.63 7.02
CA ARG A 104 -4.56 -18.77 7.68
C ARG A 104 -4.26 -17.59 8.61
N ILE A 105 -4.64 -16.36 8.25
CA ILE A 105 -4.54 -15.16 9.09
C ILE A 105 -5.37 -15.34 10.36
N ASP A 106 -6.58 -15.85 10.24
CA ASP A 106 -7.49 -16.13 11.35
C ASP A 106 -6.92 -17.21 12.27
N GLN A 107 -6.52 -18.37 11.71
CA GLN A 107 -5.92 -19.49 12.47
C GLN A 107 -4.68 -19.09 13.27
N ASP A 108 -3.86 -18.20 12.74
CA ASP A 108 -2.63 -17.73 13.36
C ASP A 108 -2.83 -16.45 14.21
N GLU A 109 -4.07 -15.99 14.39
CA GLU A 109 -4.47 -14.80 15.18
C GLU A 109 -3.70 -13.54 14.82
N CYS A 110 -3.36 -13.36 13.54
CA CYS A 110 -2.61 -12.20 13.06
C CYS A 110 -3.52 -10.96 12.98
N ARG A 111 -3.08 -9.81 13.50
CA ARG A 111 -3.78 -8.51 13.35
C ARG A 111 -3.61 -7.95 11.94
N THR A 112 -4.08 -8.71 10.95
CA THR A 112 -3.81 -8.48 9.54
C THR A 112 -5.11 -8.43 8.76
N ASN A 113 -5.28 -7.43 7.91
CA ASN A 113 -6.29 -7.44 6.85
C ASN A 113 -5.63 -7.64 5.47
N ILE A 114 -6.45 -7.86 4.45
CA ILE A 114 -5.97 -8.07 3.08
C ILE A 114 -6.13 -6.78 2.27
N ALA A 115 -5.10 -6.45 1.47
CA ALA A 115 -5.22 -5.54 0.35
C ALA A 115 -5.09 -6.33 -0.96
N LEU A 116 -5.90 -6.00 -1.95
CA LEU A 116 -5.96 -6.69 -3.23
C LEU A 116 -6.15 -5.73 -4.38
N LYS A 117 -5.75 -6.17 -5.57
CA LYS A 117 -5.95 -5.45 -6.83
C LYS A 117 -7.05 -6.10 -7.65
N LEU A 118 -7.92 -5.31 -8.23
CA LEU A 118 -8.99 -5.84 -9.08
C LEU A 118 -8.47 -6.43 -10.39
N THR A 119 -7.35 -5.94 -10.93
CA THR A 119 -6.69 -6.56 -12.10
C THR A 119 -6.22 -7.98 -11.80
N HIS A 120 -5.78 -8.28 -10.58
CA HIS A 120 -5.43 -9.64 -10.15
C HIS A 120 -6.65 -10.55 -9.98
N LEU A 121 -7.85 -9.96 -9.91
CA LEU A 121 -9.15 -10.67 -9.83
C LEU A 121 -9.93 -10.65 -11.15
N GLY A 122 -9.29 -10.21 -12.23
CA GLY A 122 -9.84 -10.27 -13.57
C GLY A 122 -10.54 -9.00 -14.07
N LEU A 123 -10.23 -7.81 -13.53
CA LEU A 123 -10.84 -6.55 -14.01
C LEU A 123 -10.58 -6.31 -15.50
N ASP A 124 -9.40 -6.65 -16.01
CA ASP A 124 -9.05 -6.51 -17.41
C ASP A 124 -9.78 -7.52 -18.32
N LEU A 125 -10.37 -8.58 -17.76
CA LEU A 125 -11.24 -9.53 -18.46
C LEU A 125 -12.69 -9.06 -18.47
N GLY A 126 -13.10 -8.29 -17.44
CA GLY A 126 -14.43 -7.70 -17.33
C GLY A 126 -14.76 -7.33 -15.88
N GLU A 127 -15.52 -6.26 -15.73
CA GLU A 127 -15.92 -5.73 -14.42
C GLU A 127 -16.73 -6.76 -13.61
N GLU A 128 -17.60 -7.54 -14.25
CA GLU A 128 -18.39 -8.58 -13.60
C GLU A 128 -17.54 -9.77 -13.13
N VAL A 129 -16.45 -10.09 -13.84
CA VAL A 129 -15.49 -11.11 -13.42
C VAL A 129 -14.80 -10.70 -12.12
N ALA A 130 -14.27 -9.46 -12.09
CA ALA A 130 -13.63 -8.92 -10.89
C ALA A 130 -14.62 -8.80 -9.73
N TYR A 131 -15.84 -8.32 -10.00
CA TYR A 131 -16.88 -8.17 -8.98
C TYR A 131 -17.18 -9.51 -8.29
N ARG A 132 -17.51 -10.57 -9.03
CA ARG A 132 -17.81 -11.90 -8.46
C ARG A 132 -16.64 -12.44 -7.61
N ASN A 133 -15.42 -12.22 -8.04
CA ASN A 133 -14.24 -12.70 -7.32
C ASN A 133 -13.99 -11.90 -6.03
N VAL A 134 -14.10 -10.56 -6.07
CA VAL A 134 -13.93 -9.74 -4.85
C VAL A 134 -15.08 -9.92 -3.87
N GLU A 135 -16.33 -10.05 -4.34
CA GLU A 135 -17.49 -10.35 -3.50
C GLU A 135 -17.29 -11.63 -2.69
N ARG A 136 -16.82 -12.73 -3.33
CA ARG A 136 -16.50 -13.98 -2.63
C ARG A 136 -15.47 -13.77 -1.51
N ILE A 137 -14.44 -12.98 -1.76
CA ILE A 137 -13.37 -12.69 -0.77
C ILE A 137 -13.94 -11.84 0.37
N VAL A 138 -14.68 -10.77 0.06
CA VAL A 138 -15.25 -9.86 1.07
C VAL A 138 -16.27 -10.58 1.96
N THR A 139 -17.16 -11.39 1.37
CA THR A 139 -18.15 -12.20 2.10
C THR A 139 -17.46 -13.21 3.01
N HIS A 140 -16.41 -13.88 2.55
CA HIS A 140 -15.65 -14.79 3.40
C HIS A 140 -14.94 -14.05 4.54
N ALA A 141 -14.31 -12.91 4.24
CA ALA A 141 -13.65 -12.07 5.23
C ALA A 141 -14.62 -11.58 6.32
N GLU A 142 -15.88 -11.30 5.98
CA GLU A 142 -16.92 -10.91 6.93
C GLU A 142 -17.17 -12.02 7.97
N THR A 143 -17.20 -13.29 7.56
CA THR A 143 -17.38 -14.43 8.48
C THR A 143 -16.27 -14.56 9.50
N LEU A 144 -15.07 -14.03 9.19
CA LEU A 144 -13.86 -14.02 10.03
C LEU A 144 -13.68 -12.68 10.77
N GLY A 145 -14.61 -11.73 10.64
CA GLY A 145 -14.44 -10.39 11.18
C GLY A 145 -13.25 -9.62 10.58
N ASN A 146 -12.83 -9.99 9.37
CA ASN A 146 -11.69 -9.38 8.68
C ASN A 146 -12.13 -8.32 7.66
N PHE A 147 -11.21 -7.47 7.26
CA PHE A 147 -11.46 -6.32 6.39
C PHE A 147 -10.65 -6.42 5.10
N ILE A 148 -11.28 -6.08 3.97
CA ILE A 148 -10.67 -6.08 2.64
C ILE A 148 -10.43 -4.66 2.15
N ARG A 149 -9.21 -4.38 1.69
CA ARG A 149 -8.84 -3.12 1.04
C ARG A 149 -8.69 -3.34 -0.45
N ILE A 150 -9.54 -2.71 -1.25
CA ILE A 150 -9.38 -2.68 -2.71
C ILE A 150 -8.38 -1.57 -3.04
N ASP A 151 -7.20 -1.94 -3.53
CA ASP A 151 -6.19 -0.98 -3.95
C ASP A 151 -6.61 -0.27 -5.24
N MET A 152 -6.27 1.02 -5.34
CA MET A 152 -6.47 1.80 -6.54
C MET A 152 -5.29 1.60 -7.50
N GLU A 153 -5.60 1.43 -8.76
CA GLU A 153 -4.65 1.21 -9.83
C GLU A 153 -4.56 2.41 -10.78
N GLU A 154 -4.25 2.24 -12.06
CA GLU A 154 -4.12 3.33 -13.03
C GLU A 154 -5.43 4.10 -13.20
N SER A 155 -5.34 5.33 -13.73
CA SER A 155 -6.47 6.26 -13.81
C SER A 155 -7.66 5.75 -14.63
N ASP A 156 -7.44 4.89 -15.61
CA ASP A 156 -8.47 4.24 -16.42
C ASP A 156 -9.27 3.17 -15.64
N ARG A 157 -8.73 2.69 -14.51
CA ARG A 157 -9.38 1.70 -13.63
C ARG A 157 -10.09 2.31 -12.43
N VAL A 158 -10.04 3.64 -12.26
CA VAL A 158 -10.69 4.33 -11.12
C VAL A 158 -12.21 4.12 -11.15
N ASP A 159 -12.84 4.37 -12.31
CA ASP A 159 -14.30 4.25 -12.42
C ASP A 159 -14.83 2.84 -12.13
N PRO A 160 -14.30 1.78 -12.74
CA PRO A 160 -14.75 0.42 -12.43
C PRO A 160 -14.47 0.04 -10.98
N THR A 161 -13.34 0.48 -10.39
CA THR A 161 -13.03 0.24 -8.97
C THR A 161 -14.08 0.87 -8.06
N ILE A 162 -14.46 2.14 -8.30
CA ILE A 162 -15.49 2.83 -7.53
C ILE A 162 -16.85 2.15 -7.71
N ARG A 163 -17.21 1.72 -8.92
CA ARG A 163 -18.50 1.01 -9.16
C ARG A 163 -18.57 -0.31 -8.41
N ILE A 164 -17.51 -1.12 -8.47
CA ILE A 164 -17.42 -2.38 -7.73
C ILE A 164 -17.51 -2.12 -6.22
N PHE A 165 -16.76 -1.15 -5.69
CA PHE A 165 -16.81 -0.79 -4.28
C PHE A 165 -18.21 -0.36 -3.86
N LYS A 166 -18.87 0.54 -4.61
CA LYS A 166 -20.26 0.97 -4.31
C LYS A 166 -21.26 -0.18 -4.35
N ARG A 167 -21.09 -1.11 -5.30
CA ARG A 167 -21.96 -2.29 -5.41
C ARG A 167 -21.83 -3.20 -4.21
N LEU A 168 -20.60 -3.50 -3.74
CA LEU A 168 -20.39 -4.27 -2.52
C LEU A 168 -21.03 -3.60 -1.29
N ARG A 169 -20.88 -2.28 -1.17
CA ARG A 169 -21.51 -1.51 -0.09
C ARG A 169 -23.04 -1.52 -0.18
N ALA A 170 -23.60 -1.44 -1.38
CA ALA A 170 -25.06 -1.49 -1.59
C ALA A 170 -25.67 -2.88 -1.25
N GLU A 171 -24.86 -3.93 -1.31
CA GLU A 171 -25.25 -5.30 -0.90
C GLU A 171 -25.07 -5.54 0.61
N GLY A 172 -24.67 -4.51 1.38
CA GLY A 172 -24.56 -4.55 2.83
C GLY A 172 -23.17 -5.00 3.34
N LEU A 173 -22.20 -5.23 2.47
CA LEU A 173 -20.84 -5.59 2.87
C LEU A 173 -20.10 -4.36 3.38
N GLU A 174 -19.96 -4.22 4.71
CA GLU A 174 -19.34 -3.07 5.35
C GLU A 174 -17.84 -3.26 5.62
N ASN A 175 -17.36 -4.50 5.57
CA ASN A 175 -15.98 -4.87 5.83
C ASN A 175 -15.06 -4.66 4.61
N VAL A 176 -15.38 -3.71 3.75
CA VAL A 176 -14.60 -3.35 2.56
C VAL A 176 -14.35 -1.85 2.48
N GLY A 177 -13.18 -1.47 2.03
CA GLY A 177 -12.79 -0.08 1.75
C GLY A 177 -11.92 0.00 0.49
N THR A 178 -11.72 1.21 -0.01
CA THR A 178 -10.87 1.43 -1.17
C THR A 178 -9.78 2.48 -0.92
N VAL A 179 -9.01 2.78 -1.93
CA VAL A 179 -7.86 3.70 -1.88
C VAL A 179 -8.10 4.86 -2.85
N PHE A 180 -7.71 6.07 -2.45
CA PHE A 180 -7.67 7.21 -3.35
C PHE A 180 -6.26 7.77 -3.46
N GLN A 181 -5.94 8.24 -4.65
CA GLN A 181 -4.63 8.75 -5.02
C GLN A 181 -4.71 10.28 -5.15
N SER A 182 -4.06 10.99 -4.24
CA SER A 182 -4.15 12.45 -4.14
C SER A 182 -3.63 13.21 -5.36
N TYR A 183 -2.78 12.56 -6.16
CA TYR A 183 -2.25 13.21 -7.36
C TYR A 183 -3.26 13.30 -8.52
N LEU A 184 -4.36 12.53 -8.52
CA LEU A 184 -5.39 12.62 -9.56
C LEU A 184 -6.31 13.81 -9.31
N TYR A 185 -6.57 14.61 -10.34
CA TYR A 185 -7.45 15.78 -10.26
C TYR A 185 -8.87 15.44 -9.79
N ARG A 186 -9.36 14.25 -10.15
CA ARG A 186 -10.71 13.79 -9.85
C ARG A 186 -10.94 13.38 -8.40
N THR A 187 -9.88 13.12 -7.64
CA THR A 187 -9.97 12.50 -6.30
C THR A 187 -10.87 13.28 -5.33
N ASP A 188 -10.86 14.62 -5.37
CA ASP A 188 -11.72 15.43 -4.52
C ASP A 188 -13.20 15.17 -4.78
N ASP A 189 -13.60 15.08 -6.05
CA ASP A 189 -14.99 14.86 -6.42
C ASP A 189 -15.39 13.38 -6.18
N ASP A 190 -14.49 12.44 -6.43
CA ASP A 190 -14.72 11.03 -6.14
C ASP A 190 -14.95 10.79 -4.64
N ILE A 191 -14.16 11.43 -3.76
CA ILE A 191 -14.35 11.38 -2.30
C ILE A 191 -15.72 11.97 -1.93
N LYS A 192 -16.06 13.18 -2.40
CA LYS A 192 -17.34 13.81 -2.12
C LYS A 192 -18.54 12.92 -2.49
N ASN A 193 -18.44 12.24 -3.64
CA ASN A 193 -19.48 11.33 -4.13
C ASN A 193 -19.62 10.03 -3.30
N LEU A 194 -18.75 9.82 -2.31
CA LEU A 194 -18.81 8.69 -1.38
C LEU A 194 -19.20 9.11 0.03
N LEU A 195 -19.24 10.40 0.37
CA LEU A 195 -19.55 10.87 1.72
C LEU A 195 -20.95 10.46 2.20
N ASP A 196 -21.88 10.16 1.31
CA ASP A 196 -23.19 9.58 1.66
C ASP A 196 -23.07 8.22 2.37
N LEU A 197 -21.90 7.56 2.31
CA LEU A 197 -21.62 6.31 3.00
C LEU A 197 -20.98 6.52 4.40
N ALA A 198 -20.75 7.78 4.81
CA ALA A 198 -20.27 8.10 6.16
C ALA A 198 -21.35 7.79 7.22
N PRO A 199 -20.98 7.48 8.47
CA PRO A 199 -19.63 7.36 9.03
C PRO A 199 -18.92 6.04 8.73
N ASN A 200 -19.58 5.04 8.13
CA ASN A 200 -19.01 3.70 7.86
C ASN A 200 -18.07 3.65 6.64
N LEU A 201 -17.64 4.81 6.16
CA LEU A 201 -16.68 4.90 5.06
C LEU A 201 -15.24 4.75 5.58
N ASN A 202 -14.53 3.77 5.04
CA ASN A 202 -13.13 3.50 5.39
C ASN A 202 -12.26 3.60 4.14
N LEU A 203 -11.49 4.69 4.03
CA LEU A 203 -10.64 4.97 2.88
C LEU A 203 -9.17 5.04 3.27
N ARG A 204 -8.30 4.62 2.34
CA ARG A 204 -6.86 4.87 2.40
C ARG A 204 -6.53 6.00 1.44
N ILE A 205 -5.80 7.00 1.91
CA ILE A 205 -5.30 8.08 1.07
C ILE A 205 -3.79 7.90 0.87
N VAL A 206 -3.39 7.88 -0.40
CA VAL A 206 -2.00 7.78 -0.84
C VAL A 206 -1.67 8.93 -1.80
N LYS A 207 -0.40 9.27 -1.97
CA LYS A 207 0.01 10.30 -2.95
C LYS A 207 -0.29 9.89 -4.39
N GLY A 208 -0.08 8.64 -4.73
CA GLY A 208 -0.15 8.06 -6.06
C GLY A 208 1.20 7.49 -6.49
N ALA A 209 1.20 6.41 -7.29
CA ALA A 209 2.42 5.68 -7.65
C ALA A 209 2.56 5.40 -9.15
N TYR A 210 1.50 5.51 -9.92
CA TYR A 210 1.53 5.22 -11.36
C TYR A 210 2.03 6.43 -12.16
N LEU A 211 2.51 6.16 -13.37
CA LEU A 211 2.94 7.20 -14.31
C LEU A 211 1.73 7.71 -15.09
N GLU A 212 1.12 8.73 -14.56
CA GLU A 212 -0.02 9.37 -15.20
C GLU A 212 0.38 10.64 -15.97
N PRO A 213 -0.31 10.96 -17.06
CA PRO A 213 -0.06 12.20 -17.80
C PRO A 213 -0.57 13.41 -17.00
N THR A 214 0.04 14.57 -17.26
CA THR A 214 -0.35 15.84 -16.62
C THR A 214 -1.77 16.30 -16.96
N SER A 215 -2.45 15.64 -17.92
CA SER A 215 -3.87 15.86 -18.21
C SER A 215 -4.81 15.28 -17.13
N VAL A 216 -4.35 14.34 -16.30
CA VAL A 216 -5.18 13.67 -15.27
C VAL A 216 -4.59 13.77 -13.86
N ALA A 217 -3.30 14.12 -13.72
CA ALA A 217 -2.61 14.15 -12.45
C ALA A 217 -1.77 15.41 -12.24
N TYR A 218 -1.66 15.85 -10.98
CA TYR A 218 -0.78 16.94 -10.58
C TYR A 218 0.70 16.57 -10.83
N PRO A 219 1.46 17.40 -11.59
CA PRO A 219 2.87 17.13 -11.86
C PRO A 219 3.79 17.45 -10.67
N GLU A 220 3.38 18.41 -9.83
CA GLU A 220 4.23 18.94 -8.76
C GLU A 220 3.93 18.29 -7.42
N LYS A 221 4.99 17.82 -6.75
CA LYS A 221 4.88 17.16 -5.44
C LYS A 221 4.16 18.02 -4.40
N VAL A 222 4.38 19.33 -4.41
CA VAL A 222 3.78 20.27 -3.46
C VAL A 222 2.26 20.29 -3.57
N ASP A 223 1.72 20.21 -4.78
CA ASP A 223 0.28 20.15 -5.00
C ASP A 223 -0.31 18.82 -4.54
N VAL A 224 0.39 17.73 -4.79
CA VAL A 224 -0.01 16.39 -4.32
C VAL A 224 0.00 16.34 -2.79
N ASP A 225 1.03 16.89 -2.14
CA ASP A 225 1.12 16.92 -0.67
C ASP A 225 -0.04 17.75 -0.08
N ARG A 226 -0.32 18.93 -0.65
CA ARG A 226 -1.45 19.78 -0.24
C ARG A 226 -2.79 19.06 -0.43
N LYS A 227 -3.00 18.43 -1.59
CA LYS A 227 -4.23 17.67 -1.86
C LYS A 227 -4.42 16.49 -0.92
N MET A 228 -3.35 15.78 -0.59
CA MET A 228 -3.42 14.70 0.39
C MET A 228 -3.89 15.19 1.76
N ILE A 229 -3.42 16.35 2.21
CA ILE A 229 -3.84 16.96 3.46
C ILE A 229 -5.33 17.33 3.39
N GLU A 230 -5.74 18.13 2.39
CA GLU A 230 -7.13 18.56 2.21
C GLU A 230 -8.13 17.40 2.15
N GLN A 231 -7.77 16.30 1.48
CA GLN A 231 -8.62 15.12 1.32
C GLN A 231 -8.77 14.34 2.62
N ILE A 232 -7.68 14.20 3.40
CA ILE A 232 -7.72 13.51 4.70
C ILE A 232 -8.51 14.34 5.71
N GLU A 233 -8.32 15.67 5.77
CA GLU A 233 -9.11 16.58 6.61
C GLU A 233 -10.60 16.45 6.28
N THR A 234 -10.96 16.52 4.98
CA THR A 234 -12.35 16.35 4.53
C THR A 234 -12.97 15.03 5.03
N LEU A 235 -12.24 13.93 4.98
CA LEU A 235 -12.73 12.62 5.45
C LEU A 235 -12.87 12.56 6.98
N LEU A 236 -11.90 13.08 7.71
CA LEU A 236 -11.93 13.11 9.18
C LEU A 236 -13.08 13.98 9.70
N ASP A 237 -13.31 15.14 9.07
CA ASP A 237 -14.39 16.07 9.40
C ASP A 237 -15.79 15.50 9.11
N ASN A 238 -15.88 14.53 8.20
CA ASN A 238 -17.12 13.80 7.87
C ASN A 238 -17.23 12.43 8.55
N ASP A 239 -16.56 12.26 9.67
CA ASP A 239 -16.64 11.05 10.49
C ASP A 239 -16.20 9.74 9.81
N CYS A 240 -15.40 9.80 8.74
CA CYS A 240 -14.87 8.62 8.07
C CYS A 240 -13.65 8.05 8.81
N TYR A 241 -13.38 6.75 8.62
CA TYR A 241 -12.12 6.15 9.05
C TYR A 241 -11.05 6.31 7.96
N VAL A 242 -9.87 6.82 8.32
CA VAL A 242 -8.84 7.15 7.34
C VAL A 242 -7.53 6.40 7.58
N GLY A 243 -7.09 5.64 6.58
CA GLY A 243 -5.72 5.14 6.49
C GLY A 243 -4.80 6.19 5.85
N ILE A 244 -3.97 6.85 6.64
CA ILE A 244 -3.02 7.87 6.19
C ILE A 244 -1.74 7.18 5.73
N ALA A 245 -1.63 6.93 4.41
CA ALA A 245 -0.56 6.10 3.86
C ALA A 245 0.59 6.95 3.32
N THR A 246 1.52 7.29 4.18
CA THR A 246 2.68 8.11 3.85
C THR A 246 3.89 7.81 4.73
N HIS A 247 5.09 8.19 4.23
CA HIS A 247 6.34 8.21 4.99
C HIS A 247 6.86 9.65 5.17
N ASP A 248 6.06 10.66 4.83
CA ASP A 248 6.44 12.07 4.91
C ASP A 248 6.13 12.60 6.33
N ASP A 249 7.19 12.96 7.06
CA ASP A 249 7.09 13.44 8.45
C ASP A 249 6.16 14.64 8.57
N ARG A 250 6.25 15.58 7.61
CA ARG A 250 5.46 16.82 7.64
C ARG A 250 3.96 16.54 7.57
N ILE A 251 3.54 15.53 6.79
CA ILE A 251 2.14 15.13 6.70
C ILE A 251 1.72 14.39 7.98
N ILE A 252 2.58 13.51 8.50
CA ILE A 252 2.31 12.78 9.73
C ILE A 252 2.18 13.76 10.91
N ASP A 253 3.13 14.67 11.06
CA ASP A 253 3.13 15.68 12.15
C ASP A 253 1.93 16.62 12.02
N HIS A 254 1.56 17.05 10.78
CA HIS A 254 0.34 17.80 10.55
C HIS A 254 -0.89 17.08 11.10
N PHE A 255 -1.06 15.77 10.84
CA PHE A 255 -2.24 15.05 11.32
C PHE A 255 -2.19 14.71 12.82
N LYS A 256 -1.01 14.60 13.43
CA LYS A 256 -0.90 14.57 14.89
C LYS A 256 -1.47 15.85 15.51
N GLU A 257 -1.07 17.01 15.00
CA GLU A 257 -1.54 18.31 15.47
C GLU A 257 -3.02 18.56 15.13
N TYR A 258 -3.42 18.30 13.88
CA TYR A 258 -4.79 18.49 13.41
C TYR A 258 -5.80 17.69 14.23
N THR A 259 -5.56 16.42 14.45
CA THR A 259 -6.48 15.55 15.19
C THR A 259 -6.56 15.92 16.67
N GLU A 260 -5.47 16.37 17.28
CA GLU A 260 -5.46 16.87 18.64
C GLU A 260 -6.28 18.17 18.76
N GLN A 261 -6.06 19.13 17.84
CA GLN A 261 -6.77 20.42 17.84
C GLN A 261 -8.27 20.29 17.62
N HIS A 262 -8.70 19.31 16.81
CA HIS A 262 -10.11 19.08 16.47
C HIS A 262 -10.78 18.01 17.35
N GLY A 263 -10.06 17.45 18.34
CA GLY A 263 -10.60 16.42 19.24
C GLY A 263 -10.93 15.10 18.54
N ILE A 264 -10.28 14.80 17.41
CA ILE A 264 -10.51 13.57 16.65
C ILE A 264 -9.80 12.40 17.34
N GLY A 265 -10.55 11.37 17.69
CA GLY A 265 -10.03 10.20 18.39
C GLY A 265 -9.04 9.39 17.54
N ARG A 266 -8.03 8.80 18.18
CA ARG A 266 -7.01 7.96 17.52
C ARG A 266 -7.58 6.66 16.94
N ASP A 267 -8.80 6.30 17.28
CA ASP A 267 -9.56 5.20 16.71
C ASP A 267 -10.17 5.50 15.33
N ARG A 268 -10.16 6.79 14.92
CA ARG A 268 -10.71 7.27 13.66
C ARG A 268 -9.72 7.22 12.49
N PHE A 269 -8.44 6.99 12.76
CA PHE A 269 -7.42 6.90 11.72
C PHE A 269 -6.28 5.97 12.11
N GLU A 270 -5.44 5.67 11.14
CA GLU A 270 -4.18 4.95 11.35
C GLU A 270 -3.12 5.47 10.38
N PHE A 271 -1.86 5.45 10.80
CA PHE A 271 -0.73 5.65 9.90
C PHE A 271 -0.39 4.34 9.20
N GLN A 272 -0.25 4.38 7.88
CA GLN A 272 0.10 3.21 7.07
C GLN A 272 1.46 3.40 6.42
N MET A 273 2.35 2.44 6.61
CA MET A 273 3.72 2.49 6.12
C MET A 273 4.13 1.17 5.48
N LEU A 274 5.11 1.21 4.58
CA LEU A 274 5.62 0.01 3.92
C LEU A 274 6.55 -0.78 4.83
N TYR A 275 6.49 -2.10 4.71
CA TYR A 275 7.39 -3.02 5.39
C TYR A 275 8.86 -2.70 5.07
N GLY A 276 9.70 -2.66 6.09
CA GLY A 276 11.13 -2.38 5.97
C GLY A 276 11.52 -0.91 5.71
N ILE A 277 10.56 -0.01 5.57
CA ILE A 277 10.84 1.42 5.32
C ILE A 277 10.65 2.22 6.61
N ARG A 278 11.72 2.91 7.08
CA ARG A 278 11.68 3.75 8.30
C ARG A 278 11.22 3.01 9.55
N THR A 279 11.69 1.79 9.75
CA THR A 279 11.25 0.89 10.83
C THR A 279 11.38 1.49 12.24
N GLN A 280 12.37 2.35 12.45
CA GLN A 280 12.52 3.08 13.72
C GLN A 280 11.36 4.07 13.89
N TYR A 281 11.01 4.85 12.87
CA TYR A 281 9.91 5.81 12.93
C TYR A 281 8.55 5.13 13.07
N GLN A 282 8.37 3.95 12.46
CA GLN A 282 7.18 3.12 12.70
C GLN A 282 7.04 2.77 14.19
N GLN A 283 8.16 2.41 14.85
CA GLN A 283 8.15 2.10 16.27
C GLN A 283 7.89 3.35 17.14
N GLU A 284 8.47 4.49 16.79
CA GLU A 284 8.23 5.76 17.49
C GLU A 284 6.74 6.13 17.47
N LEU A 285 6.07 6.03 16.30
CA LEU A 285 4.63 6.25 16.17
C LEU A 285 3.79 5.29 17.02
N LEU A 286 4.18 4.01 17.06
CA LEU A 286 3.51 3.02 17.89
C LEU A 286 3.70 3.32 19.38
N ASP A 287 4.91 3.69 19.81
CA ASP A 287 5.24 4.04 21.19
C ASP A 287 4.52 5.31 21.65
N GLU A 288 4.25 6.25 20.73
CA GLU A 288 3.40 7.42 20.97
C GLU A 288 1.90 7.06 21.08
N GLY A 289 1.53 5.80 20.87
CA GLY A 289 0.17 5.28 21.01
C GLY A 289 -0.71 5.47 19.78
N TYR A 290 -0.12 5.72 18.60
CA TYR A 290 -0.84 5.71 17.34
C TYR A 290 -1.03 4.30 16.82
N LYS A 291 -2.14 4.08 16.10
CA LYS A 291 -2.34 2.86 15.34
C LYS A 291 -1.47 2.90 14.08
N VAL A 292 -0.53 1.98 13.98
CA VAL A 292 0.38 1.88 12.85
C VAL A 292 0.12 0.57 12.12
N ARG A 293 -0.16 0.66 10.81
CA ARG A 293 -0.37 -0.51 9.96
C ARG A 293 0.76 -0.64 8.96
N ILE A 294 1.38 -1.81 8.92
CA ILE A 294 2.49 -2.12 8.03
C ILE A 294 1.97 -2.89 6.81
N ALA A 295 2.20 -2.35 5.62
CA ALA A 295 1.91 -3.05 4.36
C ALA A 295 2.99 -4.09 4.09
N THR A 296 2.61 -5.37 4.11
CA THR A 296 3.48 -6.54 4.04
C THR A 296 3.18 -7.37 2.80
N PRO A 297 3.63 -6.96 1.60
CA PRO A 297 3.43 -7.73 0.39
C PRO A 297 4.25 -9.02 0.41
N PHE A 298 3.72 -10.10 -0.17
CA PHE A 298 4.40 -11.38 -0.30
C PHE A 298 4.00 -12.09 -1.60
N GLY A 299 4.70 -13.16 -1.94
CA GLY A 299 4.34 -14.03 -3.05
C GLY A 299 5.47 -14.23 -4.06
N PRO A 300 5.30 -15.17 -5.01
CA PRO A 300 6.34 -15.55 -5.96
C PRO A 300 6.69 -14.43 -6.97
N GLU A 301 5.76 -13.49 -7.20
CA GLU A 301 5.95 -12.35 -8.11
C GLU A 301 6.54 -11.11 -7.39
N TRP A 302 7.36 -11.32 -6.36
CA TRP A 302 7.97 -10.26 -5.57
C TRP A 302 8.97 -9.39 -6.35
N TYR A 303 9.61 -9.94 -7.38
CA TYR A 303 10.68 -9.25 -8.10
C TYR A 303 10.24 -7.97 -8.81
N PRO A 304 9.15 -7.95 -9.60
CA PRO A 304 8.65 -6.70 -10.19
C PRO A 304 8.28 -5.64 -9.13
N TYR A 305 7.69 -6.07 -8.02
CA TYR A 305 7.37 -5.19 -6.90
C TYR A 305 8.63 -4.54 -6.31
N LEU A 306 9.64 -5.34 -5.97
CA LEU A 306 10.90 -4.83 -5.41
C LEU A 306 11.55 -3.81 -6.36
N MET A 307 11.57 -4.11 -7.66
CA MET A 307 12.19 -3.23 -8.63
C MET A 307 11.46 -1.88 -8.78
N ARG A 308 10.12 -1.87 -8.67
CA ARG A 308 9.36 -0.61 -8.59
C ARG A 308 9.75 0.21 -7.35
N ARG A 309 9.87 -0.43 -6.17
CA ARG A 309 10.30 0.25 -4.92
C ARG A 309 11.72 0.83 -5.01
N LEU A 310 12.63 0.10 -5.66
CA LEU A 310 14.00 0.59 -5.89
C LEU A 310 14.04 1.76 -6.89
N ALA A 311 13.19 1.72 -7.91
CA ALA A 311 13.09 2.79 -8.91
C ALA A 311 12.49 4.09 -8.32
N GLU A 312 11.63 4.00 -7.32
CA GLU A 312 11.04 5.16 -6.64
C GLU A 312 12.02 5.88 -5.70
N ARG A 313 12.94 5.13 -5.08
CA ARG A 313 13.95 5.68 -4.16
C ARG A 313 15.32 5.04 -4.40
N PRO A 314 16.18 5.67 -5.20
CA PRO A 314 17.57 5.19 -5.45
C PRO A 314 18.40 5.01 -4.17
N ALA A 315 18.08 5.70 -3.09
CA ALA A 315 18.72 5.50 -1.78
C ALA A 315 18.52 4.07 -1.23
N ASN A 316 17.44 3.38 -1.60
CA ASN A 316 17.20 2.00 -1.24
C ASN A 316 18.20 1.04 -1.91
N LEU A 317 18.77 1.41 -3.07
CA LEU A 317 19.84 0.66 -3.74
C LEU A 317 21.14 0.66 -2.92
N LEU A 318 21.46 1.79 -2.29
CA LEU A 318 22.65 1.89 -1.43
C LEU A 318 22.50 1.03 -0.16
N PHE A 319 21.28 0.87 0.33
CA PHE A 319 20.99 -0.01 1.47
C PHE A 319 21.17 -1.49 1.09
N LEU A 320 20.66 -1.91 -0.07
CA LEU A 320 20.87 -3.27 -0.59
C LEU A 320 22.35 -3.56 -0.86
N SER A 321 23.09 -2.62 -1.45
CA SER A 321 24.52 -2.81 -1.75
C SER A 321 25.38 -2.95 -0.49
N LYS A 322 25.06 -2.25 0.60
CA LYS A 322 25.78 -2.37 1.88
C LYS A 322 25.56 -3.74 2.56
N ASN A 323 24.40 -4.35 2.37
CA ASN A 323 24.11 -5.67 2.93
C ASN A 323 24.74 -6.81 2.11
N VAL A 324 24.92 -6.62 0.80
CA VAL A 324 25.64 -7.57 -0.09
C VAL A 324 27.13 -7.64 0.24
N VAL A 325 27.73 -6.56 0.74
CA VAL A 325 29.19 -6.49 1.07
C VAL A 325 29.49 -7.03 2.48
N ARG A 326 28.48 -7.24 3.32
CA ARG A 326 28.64 -7.72 4.71
C ARG A 326 28.25 -9.19 4.94
N GLY A 327 27.77 -9.90 3.93
CA GLY A 327 27.53 -11.35 3.91
C GLY A 327 28.52 -12.06 3.01
#